data_ebd2d6f285eb73751560ca184a3e6e2d
#
_entry.id   ebd2d6f285eb73751560ca184a3e6e2d
#
_cell.length_a   1.000
_cell.length_b   1.000
_cell.length_c   1.000
_cell.angle_alpha   90.00
_cell.angle_beta   90.00
_cell.angle_gamma   90.00
#
_symmetry.space_group_name_H-M   'P 1'
#
loop_
_entity.id
_entity.type
_entity.pdbx_description
1 polymer ?
#
loop_
_entity_poly.entity_id
_entity_poly.type
_entity_poly.pdbx_seq_one_letter_code
_entity_poly.pdbx_strand_id
1 'polypeptide(L)'
;LDSYFLSSLDSIAWLLNIRANDILHTPLAFSYLFISVENKPVLYLSIEKLNIDLKKRLSHFLILKPIEEIEFIFKSCTKNLKIGFDFKNTSYFFYHLALNYNLIPFNLQNPCLISKATKNQIELEGSRNAHLRDGVSITRFLYWLKNHKNVQEENEISVANKLLSFRQSNELFHSISFDTISAIGKNAALPHYRADKNNPVSLKNNSIYLSDSGGQYYDGTTDITRTIILGEPSKEQ
;
A
#
# COMPACT_ATOMS: atom_id res chain seq x y z
N LEU A 1 -3.05 8.59 -30.59
CA LEU A 1 -2.41 7.72 -29.60
C LEU A 1 -2.76 6.28 -29.94
N ASP A 2 -1.74 5.47 -30.17
CA ASP A 2 -1.93 4.09 -30.64
C ASP A 2 -1.84 3.09 -29.50
N SER A 3 -1.09 3.46 -28.45
CA SER A 3 -0.88 2.63 -27.29
C SER A 3 -0.58 3.45 -26.03
N TYR A 4 -0.72 2.80 -24.87
CA TYR A 4 -0.38 3.37 -23.56
C TYR A 4 0.38 2.35 -22.72
N PHE A 5 1.45 2.79 -22.08
CA PHE A 5 2.24 2.01 -21.15
C PHE A 5 1.95 2.46 -19.71
N LEU A 6 1.25 1.64 -18.96
CA LEU A 6 0.91 1.89 -17.56
C LEU A 6 1.93 1.21 -16.64
N SER A 7 2.65 2.00 -15.86
CA SER A 7 3.67 1.55 -14.90
C SER A 7 3.28 1.74 -13.43
N SER A 8 2.19 2.45 -13.17
CA SER A 8 1.69 2.69 -11.80
C SER A 8 1.04 1.43 -11.25
N LEU A 9 1.70 0.78 -10.29
CA LEU A 9 1.28 -0.53 -9.73
C LEU A 9 -0.11 -0.48 -9.10
N ASP A 10 -0.42 0.60 -8.38
CA ASP A 10 -1.71 0.84 -7.75
C ASP A 10 -2.84 1.02 -8.77
N SER A 11 -2.55 1.62 -9.91
CA SER A 11 -3.50 1.76 -11.00
C SER A 11 -3.74 0.44 -11.72
N ILE A 12 -2.71 -0.38 -11.92
CA ILE A 12 -2.83 -1.73 -12.47
C ILE A 12 -3.64 -2.61 -11.51
N ALA A 13 -3.32 -2.57 -10.21
CA ALA A 13 -4.04 -3.32 -9.18
C ALA A 13 -5.53 -2.96 -9.13
N TRP A 14 -5.86 -1.65 -9.23
CA TRP A 14 -7.24 -1.16 -9.25
C TRP A 14 -7.96 -1.56 -10.54
N LEU A 15 -7.33 -1.35 -11.70
CA LEU A 15 -7.93 -1.61 -13.02
C LEU A 15 -8.26 -3.10 -13.22
N LEU A 16 -7.37 -3.99 -12.76
CA LEU A 16 -7.50 -5.43 -12.94
C LEU A 16 -8.12 -6.14 -11.73
N ASN A 17 -8.35 -5.40 -10.65
CA ASN A 17 -8.78 -5.91 -9.35
C ASN A 17 -7.92 -7.09 -8.88
N ILE A 18 -6.60 -6.86 -8.85
CA ILE A 18 -5.59 -7.82 -8.37
C ILE A 18 -4.84 -7.24 -7.16
N ARG A 19 -4.43 -8.13 -6.28
CA ARG A 19 -3.59 -7.79 -5.12
C ARG A 19 -2.47 -8.82 -5.00
N ALA A 20 -1.33 -8.40 -4.46
CA ALA A 20 -0.17 -9.26 -4.19
C ALA A 20 0.60 -8.77 -2.98
N ASN A 21 1.64 -9.49 -2.60
CA ASN A 21 2.49 -9.18 -1.44
C ASN A 21 3.94 -8.88 -1.86
N ASP A 22 4.14 -8.29 -3.04
CA ASP A 22 5.48 -7.99 -3.55
C ASP A 22 6.11 -6.77 -2.87
N ILE A 23 5.28 -5.91 -2.30
CA ILE A 23 5.70 -4.71 -1.58
C ILE A 23 5.20 -4.80 -0.13
N LEU A 24 6.12 -4.62 0.81
CA LEU A 24 5.80 -4.64 2.24
C LEU A 24 4.72 -3.59 2.56
N HIS A 25 3.71 -3.98 3.32
CA HIS A 25 2.56 -3.17 3.73
C HIS A 25 1.64 -2.69 2.60
N THR A 26 1.99 -2.92 1.35
CA THR A 26 1.24 -2.41 0.20
C THR A 26 0.85 -3.59 -0.71
N PRO A 27 -0.45 -3.92 -0.85
CA PRO A 27 -0.88 -5.15 -1.51
C PRO A 27 -0.82 -5.05 -3.05
N LEU A 28 0.36 -4.78 -3.60
CA LEU A 28 0.59 -4.57 -5.03
C LEU A 28 1.51 -5.65 -5.61
N ALA A 29 1.26 -6.00 -6.88
CA ALA A 29 2.16 -6.81 -7.68
C ALA A 29 3.14 -5.93 -8.46
N PHE A 30 4.42 -6.30 -8.53
CA PHE A 30 5.32 -5.75 -9.52
C PHE A 30 4.81 -6.13 -10.91
N SER A 31 4.37 -5.14 -11.68
CA SER A 31 3.74 -5.38 -12.96
C SER A 31 3.79 -4.15 -13.86
N TYR A 32 3.66 -4.39 -15.17
CA TYR A 32 3.49 -3.36 -16.18
C TYR A 32 2.36 -3.76 -17.13
N LEU A 33 1.58 -2.80 -17.58
CA LEU A 33 0.48 -3.06 -18.49
C LEU A 33 0.65 -2.24 -19.78
N PHE A 34 0.76 -2.93 -20.90
CA PHE A 34 0.76 -2.31 -22.23
C PHE A 34 -0.63 -2.45 -22.84
N ILE A 35 -1.22 -1.33 -23.23
CA ILE A 35 -2.55 -1.25 -23.81
C ILE A 35 -2.40 -0.75 -25.25
N SER A 36 -2.99 -1.45 -26.21
CA SER A 36 -3.03 -1.07 -27.62
C SER A 36 -4.47 -1.01 -28.09
N VAL A 37 -4.77 -0.12 -29.03
CA VAL A 37 -6.10 -0.06 -29.66
C VAL A 37 -6.38 -1.26 -30.59
N GLU A 38 -5.34 -1.89 -31.12
CA GLU A 38 -5.47 -2.97 -32.11
C GLU A 38 -5.42 -4.37 -31.49
N ASN A 39 -4.78 -4.53 -30.33
CA ASN A 39 -4.47 -5.83 -29.77
C ASN A 39 -4.96 -5.95 -28.31
N LYS A 40 -5.10 -7.20 -27.85
CA LYS A 40 -5.34 -7.44 -26.43
C LYS A 40 -4.23 -6.81 -25.57
N PRO A 41 -4.57 -6.15 -24.46
CA PRO A 41 -3.56 -5.64 -23.54
C PRO A 41 -2.62 -6.75 -23.06
N VAL A 42 -1.35 -6.39 -22.82
CA VAL A 42 -0.32 -7.31 -22.34
C VAL A 42 0.07 -6.94 -20.92
N LEU A 43 -0.13 -7.84 -19.99
CA LEU A 43 0.27 -7.69 -18.59
C LEU A 43 1.57 -8.44 -18.34
N TYR A 44 2.58 -7.71 -17.90
CA TYR A 44 3.90 -8.23 -17.49
C TYR A 44 3.95 -8.34 -15.98
N LEU A 45 4.18 -9.54 -15.46
CA LEU A 45 4.32 -9.83 -14.03
C LEU A 45 5.00 -11.20 -13.81
N SER A 46 5.28 -11.55 -12.56
CA SER A 46 5.73 -12.90 -12.20
C SER A 46 4.58 -13.90 -12.36
N ILE A 47 4.57 -14.64 -13.45
CA ILE A 47 3.47 -15.57 -13.82
C ILE A 47 3.32 -16.72 -12.82
N GLU A 48 4.41 -17.17 -12.23
CA GLU A 48 4.46 -18.25 -11.24
C GLU A 48 3.70 -17.93 -9.94
N LYS A 49 3.49 -16.64 -9.66
CA LYS A 49 2.70 -16.18 -8.50
C LYS A 49 1.18 -16.25 -8.74
N LEU A 50 0.75 -16.42 -9.97
CA LEU A 50 -0.66 -16.49 -10.32
C LEU A 50 -1.22 -17.88 -9.99
N ASN A 51 -2.28 -17.93 -9.15
CA ASN A 51 -3.05 -19.15 -9.03
C ASN A 51 -3.85 -19.42 -10.32
N ILE A 52 -4.32 -20.66 -10.46
CA ILE A 52 -4.98 -21.15 -11.68
C ILE A 52 -6.22 -20.31 -12.03
N ASP A 53 -7.04 -19.97 -11.05
CA ASP A 53 -8.30 -19.24 -11.28
C ASP A 53 -8.04 -17.80 -11.73
N LEU A 54 -7.09 -17.12 -11.08
CA LEU A 54 -6.69 -15.76 -11.45
C LEU A 54 -6.06 -15.74 -12.85
N LYS A 55 -5.20 -16.70 -13.15
CA LYS A 55 -4.60 -16.87 -14.48
C LYS A 55 -5.67 -17.05 -15.54
N LYS A 56 -6.64 -17.94 -15.30
CA LYS A 56 -7.77 -18.18 -16.21
C LYS A 56 -8.59 -16.89 -16.40
N ARG A 57 -8.97 -16.22 -15.32
CA ARG A 57 -9.72 -14.96 -15.35
C ARG A 57 -9.03 -13.89 -16.18
N LEU A 58 -7.75 -13.62 -15.92
CA LEU A 58 -6.99 -12.59 -16.62
C LEU A 58 -6.78 -12.93 -18.11
N SER A 59 -6.52 -14.20 -18.46
CA SER A 59 -6.29 -14.63 -19.84
C SER A 59 -7.51 -14.44 -20.76
N HIS A 60 -8.71 -14.26 -20.23
CA HIS A 60 -9.88 -13.95 -21.06
C HIS A 60 -9.74 -12.62 -21.81
N PHE A 61 -9.11 -11.61 -21.17
CA PHE A 61 -9.05 -10.26 -21.73
C PHE A 61 -7.62 -9.69 -21.84
N LEU A 62 -6.61 -10.37 -21.29
CA LEU A 62 -5.20 -9.99 -21.33
C LEU A 62 -4.34 -11.09 -21.93
N ILE A 63 -3.18 -10.70 -22.43
CA ILE A 63 -2.03 -11.59 -22.66
C ILE A 63 -1.13 -11.47 -21.44
N LEU A 64 -0.78 -12.61 -20.82
CA LEU A 64 0.12 -12.65 -19.67
C LEU A 64 1.53 -12.97 -20.13
N LYS A 65 2.51 -12.20 -19.68
CA LYS A 65 3.92 -12.35 -20.02
C LYS A 65 4.80 -12.24 -18.78
N PRO A 66 5.93 -12.98 -18.71
CA PRO A 66 6.93 -12.78 -17.68
C PRO A 66 7.44 -11.34 -17.67
N ILE A 67 7.70 -10.79 -16.48
CA ILE A 67 8.14 -9.40 -16.33
C ILE A 67 9.51 -9.17 -17.01
N GLU A 68 10.32 -10.20 -17.10
CA GLU A 68 11.64 -10.20 -17.75
C GLU A 68 11.54 -9.98 -19.27
N GLU A 69 10.38 -10.25 -19.85
CA GLU A 69 10.12 -10.03 -21.28
C GLU A 69 9.66 -8.61 -21.62
N ILE A 70 9.67 -7.68 -20.65
CA ILE A 70 9.10 -6.34 -20.82
C ILE A 70 9.68 -5.56 -22.00
N GLU A 71 10.95 -5.73 -22.29
CA GLU A 71 11.61 -5.07 -23.44
C GLU A 71 11.06 -5.53 -24.79
N PHE A 72 10.61 -6.78 -24.86
CA PHE A 72 10.12 -7.38 -26.11
C PHE A 72 8.92 -6.60 -26.69
N ILE A 73 8.05 -6.02 -25.82
CA ILE A 73 6.89 -5.26 -26.33
C ILE A 73 7.33 -4.03 -27.12
N PHE A 74 8.36 -3.30 -26.64
CA PHE A 74 8.89 -2.12 -27.32
C PHE A 74 9.55 -2.52 -28.65
N LYS A 75 10.29 -3.63 -28.64
CA LYS A 75 10.94 -4.17 -29.83
C LYS A 75 9.95 -4.65 -30.90
N SER A 76 8.79 -5.17 -30.49
CA SER A 76 7.77 -5.72 -31.39
C SER A 76 6.79 -4.67 -31.94
N CYS A 77 6.81 -3.45 -31.41
CA CYS A 77 5.97 -2.38 -31.92
C CYS A 77 6.42 -1.90 -33.30
N THR A 78 5.47 -1.45 -34.11
CA THR A 78 5.74 -0.80 -35.40
C THR A 78 6.52 0.50 -35.18
N LYS A 79 7.51 0.77 -36.01
CA LYS A 79 8.27 2.05 -35.96
C LYS A 79 7.32 3.25 -36.08
N ASN A 80 7.65 4.31 -35.36
CA ASN A 80 6.86 5.54 -35.26
C ASN A 80 5.49 5.39 -34.56
N LEU A 81 5.21 4.25 -33.90
CA LEU A 81 4.03 4.09 -33.08
C LEU A 81 4.04 5.10 -31.91
N LYS A 82 2.92 5.79 -31.70
CA LYS A 82 2.76 6.77 -30.63
C LYS A 82 2.38 6.05 -29.34
N ILE A 83 3.28 6.07 -28.36
CA ILE A 83 3.10 5.44 -27.05
C ILE A 83 2.94 6.48 -25.96
N GLY A 84 1.82 6.43 -25.23
CA GLY A 84 1.55 7.28 -24.08
C GLY A 84 2.25 6.79 -22.83
N PHE A 85 2.82 7.73 -22.08
CA PHE A 85 3.39 7.53 -20.75
C PHE A 85 2.96 8.66 -19.84
N ASP A 86 2.75 8.38 -18.58
CA ASP A 86 2.73 9.42 -17.57
C ASP A 86 4.18 9.77 -17.17
N PHE A 87 4.73 10.85 -17.73
CA PHE A 87 6.12 11.23 -17.52
C PHE A 87 6.47 11.57 -16.06
N LYS A 88 5.46 11.84 -15.22
CA LYS A 88 5.67 12.09 -13.79
C LYS A 88 5.91 10.81 -13.00
N ASN A 89 5.33 9.68 -13.47
CA ASN A 89 5.26 8.42 -12.71
C ASN A 89 5.90 7.23 -13.43
N THR A 90 6.35 7.41 -14.69
CA THR A 90 7.02 6.35 -15.44
C THR A 90 8.54 6.54 -15.37
N SER A 91 9.27 5.46 -15.11
CA SER A 91 10.73 5.48 -15.10
C SER A 91 11.28 5.95 -16.43
N TYR A 92 12.31 6.80 -16.37
CA TYR A 92 13.05 7.28 -17.54
C TYR A 92 13.63 6.15 -18.41
N PHE A 93 13.88 5.00 -17.83
CA PHE A 93 14.29 3.79 -18.55
C PHE A 93 13.31 3.45 -19.69
N PHE A 94 11.99 3.43 -19.43
CA PHE A 94 10.99 3.09 -20.44
C PHE A 94 10.85 4.16 -21.52
N TYR A 95 11.02 5.43 -21.16
CA TYR A 95 11.08 6.50 -22.14
C TYR A 95 12.24 6.30 -23.11
N HIS A 96 13.44 6.02 -22.60
CA HIS A 96 14.63 5.73 -23.42
C HIS A 96 14.46 4.48 -24.26
N LEU A 97 13.86 3.43 -23.68
CA LEU A 97 13.60 2.19 -24.39
C LEU A 97 12.70 2.41 -25.60
N ALA A 98 11.65 3.23 -25.45
CA ALA A 98 10.79 3.62 -26.57
C ALA A 98 11.57 4.33 -27.70
N LEU A 99 12.43 5.29 -27.36
CA LEU A 99 13.27 5.97 -28.33
C LEU A 99 14.22 5.02 -29.05
N ASN A 100 14.85 4.10 -28.34
CA ASN A 100 15.79 3.13 -28.91
C ASN A 100 15.12 2.21 -29.93
N TYR A 101 13.84 1.94 -29.80
CA TYR A 101 13.06 1.17 -30.77
C TYR A 101 12.30 2.04 -31.79
N ASN A 102 12.67 3.33 -31.92
CA ASN A 102 12.06 4.29 -32.85
C ASN A 102 10.54 4.46 -32.65
N LEU A 103 10.07 4.41 -31.41
CA LEU A 103 8.71 4.78 -31.04
C LEU A 103 8.65 6.28 -30.73
N ILE A 104 7.45 6.85 -30.71
CA ILE A 104 7.23 8.27 -30.40
C ILE A 104 6.59 8.36 -28.99
N PRO A 105 7.37 8.61 -27.93
CA PRO A 105 6.84 8.81 -26.59
C PRO A 105 5.98 10.06 -26.52
N PHE A 106 4.81 9.96 -25.90
CA PHE A 106 3.88 11.05 -25.72
C PHE A 106 3.47 11.18 -24.24
N ASN A 107 3.55 12.39 -23.71
CA ASN A 107 3.13 12.62 -22.32
C ASN A 107 1.60 12.60 -22.19
N LEU A 108 1.10 11.62 -21.48
CA LEU A 108 -0.33 11.50 -21.15
C LEU A 108 -0.50 11.07 -19.70
N GLN A 109 -1.20 11.89 -18.93
CA GLN A 109 -1.50 11.58 -17.53
C GLN A 109 -2.13 10.19 -17.41
N ASN A 110 -1.80 9.48 -16.33
CA ASN A 110 -2.36 8.17 -16.03
C ASN A 110 -3.92 8.20 -16.06
N PRO A 111 -4.55 7.50 -17.01
CA PRO A 111 -6.00 7.56 -17.22
C PRO A 111 -6.81 6.97 -16.06
N CYS A 112 -6.20 6.13 -15.22
CA CYS A 112 -6.86 5.53 -14.06
C CYS A 112 -6.96 6.50 -12.87
N LEU A 113 -6.18 7.58 -12.85
CA LEU A 113 -5.98 8.40 -11.65
C LEU A 113 -7.28 8.93 -11.06
N ILE A 114 -8.09 9.59 -11.89
CA ILE A 114 -9.36 10.20 -11.44
C ILE A 114 -10.40 9.12 -11.12
N SER A 115 -10.54 8.12 -11.97
CA SER A 115 -11.51 7.04 -11.75
C SER A 115 -11.22 6.23 -10.48
N LYS A 116 -9.94 5.95 -10.21
CA LYS A 116 -9.50 5.30 -8.98
C LYS A 116 -9.72 6.20 -7.74
N ALA A 117 -9.51 7.50 -7.86
CA ALA A 117 -9.72 8.45 -6.77
C ALA A 117 -11.20 8.61 -6.42
N THR A 118 -12.10 8.47 -7.39
CA THR A 118 -13.55 8.57 -7.20
C THR A 118 -14.09 7.20 -6.78
N LYS A 119 -14.26 7.01 -5.46
CA LYS A 119 -14.71 5.73 -4.91
C LYS A 119 -16.15 5.43 -5.27
N ASN A 120 -16.43 4.18 -5.67
CA ASN A 120 -17.76 3.66 -5.84
C ASN A 120 -18.41 3.31 -4.48
N GLN A 121 -19.68 2.93 -4.46
CA GLN A 121 -20.41 2.64 -3.24
C GLN A 121 -19.80 1.47 -2.44
N ILE A 122 -19.33 0.42 -3.12
CA ILE A 122 -18.73 -0.75 -2.46
C ILE A 122 -17.40 -0.36 -1.81
N GLU A 123 -16.57 0.43 -2.47
CA GLU A 123 -15.30 0.94 -1.92
C GLU A 123 -15.53 1.87 -0.72
N LEU A 124 -16.59 2.71 -0.78
CA LEU A 124 -16.96 3.58 0.34
C LEU A 124 -17.43 2.78 1.56
N GLU A 125 -18.28 1.78 1.36
CA GLU A 125 -18.76 0.89 2.42
C GLU A 125 -17.62 0.08 3.02
N GLY A 126 -16.76 -0.49 2.18
CA GLY A 126 -15.56 -1.20 2.63
C GLY A 126 -14.66 -0.32 3.49
N SER A 127 -14.37 0.90 3.04
CA SER A 127 -13.57 1.86 3.81
C SER A 127 -14.21 2.18 5.18
N ARG A 128 -15.53 2.44 5.23
CA ARG A 128 -16.24 2.72 6.48
C ARG A 128 -16.19 1.52 7.43
N ASN A 129 -16.41 0.32 6.92
CA ASN A 129 -16.39 -0.91 7.71
C ASN A 129 -14.98 -1.23 8.24
N ALA A 130 -13.95 -1.03 7.42
CA ALA A 130 -12.56 -1.18 7.85
C ALA A 130 -12.22 -0.21 8.99
N HIS A 131 -12.61 1.07 8.88
CA HIS A 131 -12.38 2.07 9.94
C HIS A 131 -13.18 1.79 11.20
N LEU A 132 -14.40 1.25 11.10
CA LEU A 132 -15.19 0.85 12.26
C LEU A 132 -14.50 -0.30 13.03
N ARG A 133 -14.06 -1.36 12.31
CA ARG A 133 -13.34 -2.50 12.89
C ARG A 133 -12.02 -2.08 13.52
N ASP A 134 -11.25 -1.30 12.82
CA ASP A 134 -9.95 -0.82 13.31
C ASP A 134 -10.13 0.15 14.49
N GLY A 135 -11.15 0.99 14.44
CA GLY A 135 -11.54 1.86 15.57
C GLY A 135 -11.83 1.09 16.85
N VAL A 136 -12.49 -0.07 16.74
CA VAL A 136 -12.69 -0.99 17.88
C VAL A 136 -11.34 -1.53 18.38
N SER A 137 -10.44 -1.94 17.49
CA SER A 137 -9.10 -2.43 17.87
C SER A 137 -8.28 -1.37 18.58
N ILE A 138 -8.27 -0.15 18.07
CA ILE A 138 -7.61 1.01 18.70
C ILE A 138 -8.24 1.32 20.06
N THR A 139 -9.56 1.34 20.17
CA THR A 139 -10.27 1.63 21.43
C THR A 139 -9.94 0.59 22.49
N ARG A 140 -9.94 -0.71 22.13
CA ARG A 140 -9.53 -1.81 23.03
C ARG A 140 -8.07 -1.67 23.45
N PHE A 141 -7.19 -1.30 22.54
CA PHE A 141 -5.79 -1.04 22.82
C PHE A 141 -5.61 0.13 23.80
N LEU A 142 -6.25 1.27 23.55
CA LEU A 142 -6.16 2.45 24.42
C LEU A 142 -6.74 2.16 25.81
N TYR A 143 -7.84 1.44 25.88
CA TYR A 143 -8.42 1.00 27.14
C TYR A 143 -7.45 0.07 27.90
N TRP A 144 -6.87 -0.92 27.23
CA TRP A 144 -5.88 -1.80 27.82
C TRP A 144 -4.68 -1.01 28.33
N LEU A 145 -4.11 -0.15 27.51
CA LEU A 145 -2.92 0.62 27.85
C LEU A 145 -3.16 1.56 29.04
N LYS A 146 -4.31 2.23 29.08
CA LYS A 146 -4.67 3.17 30.15
C LYS A 146 -4.95 2.47 31.49
N ASN A 147 -5.40 1.22 31.48
CA ASN A 147 -5.70 0.43 32.67
C ASN A 147 -4.60 -0.58 33.01
N HIS A 148 -3.47 -0.56 32.32
CA HIS A 148 -2.35 -1.47 32.57
C HIS A 148 -1.63 -1.06 33.85
N LYS A 149 -1.73 -1.91 34.89
CA LYS A 149 -1.18 -1.60 36.23
C LYS A 149 0.35 -1.43 36.22
N ASN A 150 1.04 -2.21 35.40
CA ASN A 150 2.49 -2.27 35.31
C ASN A 150 2.98 -1.76 33.93
N VAL A 151 2.49 -0.61 33.49
CA VAL A 151 2.82 -0.07 32.17
C VAL A 151 4.33 0.10 31.97
N GLN A 152 5.11 0.23 33.03
CA GLN A 152 6.58 0.36 33.02
C GLN A 152 7.31 -0.93 32.62
N GLU A 153 6.64 -2.08 32.67
CA GLU A 153 7.17 -3.37 32.19
C GLU A 153 7.05 -3.47 30.66
N GLU A 154 6.23 -2.60 30.07
CA GLU A 154 6.04 -2.50 28.63
C GLU A 154 7.05 -1.53 28.00
N ASN A 155 7.28 -1.71 26.70
CA ASN A 155 8.08 -0.84 25.88
C ASN A 155 7.37 -0.51 24.56
N GLU A 156 7.91 0.42 23.78
CA GLU A 156 7.35 0.88 22.53
C GLU A 156 7.03 -0.27 21.55
N ILE A 157 7.81 -1.34 21.55
CA ILE A 157 7.61 -2.51 20.67
C ILE A 157 6.54 -3.44 21.23
N SER A 158 6.56 -3.72 22.53
CA SER A 158 5.58 -4.63 23.14
C SER A 158 4.16 -4.09 23.02
N VAL A 159 3.97 -2.77 23.20
CA VAL A 159 2.64 -2.15 23.06
C VAL A 159 2.20 -2.06 21.58
N ALA A 160 3.13 -1.86 20.63
CA ALA A 160 2.81 -1.95 19.21
C ALA A 160 2.35 -3.38 18.83
N ASN A 161 3.03 -4.40 19.33
CA ASN A 161 2.62 -5.81 19.15
C ASN A 161 1.27 -6.11 19.79
N LYS A 162 0.97 -5.50 20.94
CA LYS A 162 -0.34 -5.62 21.58
C LYS A 162 -1.45 -5.04 20.71
N LEU A 163 -1.23 -3.85 20.12
CA LEU A 163 -2.17 -3.28 19.17
C LEU A 163 -2.36 -4.19 17.95
N LEU A 164 -1.27 -4.73 17.40
CA LEU A 164 -1.33 -5.68 16.30
C LEU A 164 -2.18 -6.91 16.66
N SER A 165 -2.06 -7.44 17.88
CA SER A 165 -2.88 -8.59 18.32
C SER A 165 -4.39 -8.30 18.33
N PHE A 166 -4.80 -7.08 18.67
CA PHE A 166 -6.20 -6.67 18.57
C PHE A 166 -6.67 -6.58 17.12
N ARG A 167 -5.83 -6.11 16.20
CA ARG A 167 -6.13 -6.10 14.75
C ARG A 167 -6.25 -7.51 14.18
N GLN A 168 -5.32 -8.40 14.53
CA GLN A 168 -5.31 -9.79 14.07
C GLN A 168 -6.54 -10.59 14.50
N SER A 169 -7.25 -10.14 15.54
CA SER A 169 -8.51 -10.78 15.95
C SER A 169 -9.69 -10.46 15.02
N ASN A 170 -9.54 -9.62 14.01
CA ASN A 170 -10.58 -9.31 13.03
C ASN A 170 -10.46 -10.20 11.79
N GLU A 171 -11.58 -10.75 11.35
CA GLU A 171 -11.66 -11.72 10.25
C GLU A 171 -11.10 -11.21 8.91
N LEU A 172 -11.26 -9.91 8.62
CA LEU A 172 -10.83 -9.32 7.35
C LEU A 172 -9.44 -8.67 7.44
N PHE A 173 -8.74 -8.76 8.58
CA PHE A 173 -7.40 -8.22 8.71
C PHE A 173 -6.41 -9.02 7.87
N HIS A 174 -5.64 -8.32 7.03
CA HIS A 174 -4.59 -8.91 6.20
C HIS A 174 -3.18 -8.64 6.75
N SER A 175 -2.85 -7.38 6.98
CA SER A 175 -1.52 -6.95 7.47
C SER A 175 -1.60 -5.55 8.05
N ILE A 176 -0.50 -5.03 8.59
CA ILE A 176 -0.38 -3.60 8.90
C ILE A 176 -0.23 -2.80 7.60
N SER A 177 -0.75 -1.57 7.57
CA SER A 177 -0.68 -0.69 6.39
C SER A 177 0.64 0.09 6.30
N PHE A 178 1.37 0.19 7.40
CA PHE A 178 2.74 0.72 7.52
C PHE A 178 3.35 0.29 8.84
N ASP A 179 4.67 0.43 8.99
CA ASP A 179 5.36 0.16 10.25
C ASP A 179 4.79 1.06 11.36
N THR A 180 4.25 0.45 12.40
CA THR A 180 3.65 1.19 13.51
C THR A 180 4.66 2.12 14.18
N ILE A 181 4.32 3.39 14.27
CA ILE A 181 5.01 4.36 15.12
C ILE A 181 4.42 4.24 16.52
N SER A 182 5.24 3.81 17.45
CA SER A 182 4.90 3.66 18.87
C SER A 182 5.98 4.37 19.65
N ALA A 183 5.65 5.53 20.24
CA ALA A 183 6.66 6.46 20.73
C ALA A 183 6.26 7.06 22.08
N ILE A 184 7.19 7.02 23.05
CA ILE A 184 7.01 7.58 24.39
C ILE A 184 7.90 8.81 24.62
N GLY A 185 7.36 9.83 25.27
CA GLY A 185 8.07 11.05 25.67
C GLY A 185 8.71 11.76 24.47
N LYS A 186 10.02 12.02 24.52
CA LYS A 186 10.73 12.75 23.47
C LYS A 186 10.68 12.08 22.09
N ASN A 187 10.53 10.76 22.03
CA ASN A 187 10.43 10.02 20.77
C ASN A 187 9.13 10.36 20.01
N ALA A 188 8.07 10.74 20.71
CA ALA A 188 6.80 11.14 20.12
C ALA A 188 6.89 12.47 19.32
N ALA A 189 7.96 13.25 19.50
CA ALA A 189 8.21 14.45 18.72
C ALA A 189 8.96 14.21 17.40
N LEU A 190 9.41 12.98 17.15
CA LEU A 190 10.17 12.62 15.95
C LEU A 190 9.23 12.12 14.84
N PRO A 191 9.10 12.83 13.71
CA PRO A 191 8.35 12.33 12.56
C PRO A 191 8.92 11.00 12.07
N HIS A 192 8.04 10.04 11.73
CA HIS A 192 8.43 8.71 11.26
C HIS A 192 9.36 7.95 12.22
N TYR A 193 9.20 8.17 13.54
CA TYR A 193 9.97 7.47 14.55
C TYR A 193 9.89 5.95 14.38
N ARG A 194 11.01 5.27 14.58
CA ARG A 194 11.09 3.82 14.62
C ARG A 194 11.78 3.37 15.91
N ALA A 195 11.08 2.59 16.70
CA ALA A 195 11.64 2.00 17.91
C ALA A 195 12.80 1.06 17.56
N ASP A 196 13.90 1.18 18.28
CA ASP A 196 15.04 0.26 18.15
C ASP A 196 14.65 -1.11 18.71
N LYS A 197 14.68 -2.14 17.88
CA LYS A 197 14.35 -3.52 18.26
C LYS A 197 15.35 -4.12 19.27
N ASN A 198 16.58 -3.64 19.26
CA ASN A 198 17.62 -4.13 20.16
C ASN A 198 17.64 -3.39 21.50
N ASN A 199 17.11 -2.16 21.54
CA ASN A 199 17.08 -1.33 22.74
C ASN A 199 15.78 -0.50 22.81
N PRO A 200 14.63 -1.16 22.94
CA PRO A 200 13.35 -0.46 22.98
C PRO A 200 13.20 0.38 24.25
N VAL A 201 12.62 1.57 24.09
CA VAL A 201 12.40 2.46 25.24
C VAL A 201 11.19 1.96 26.04
N SER A 202 11.37 1.78 27.35
CA SER A 202 10.29 1.41 28.27
C SER A 202 9.29 2.56 28.44
N LEU A 203 8.01 2.23 28.58
CA LEU A 203 6.97 3.19 28.88
C LEU A 203 7.16 3.75 30.28
N LYS A 204 6.72 5.00 30.48
CA LYS A 204 6.84 5.70 31.76
C LYS A 204 5.52 6.36 32.11
N ASN A 205 5.18 6.35 33.38
CA ASN A 205 4.09 7.17 33.89
C ASN A 205 4.38 8.67 33.72
N ASN A 206 3.36 9.46 33.65
CA ASN A 206 3.40 10.92 33.47
C ASN A 206 4.15 11.30 32.19
N SER A 207 3.92 10.56 31.11
CA SER A 207 4.55 10.77 29.81
C SER A 207 3.56 10.67 28.67
N ILE A 208 3.74 11.49 27.67
CA ILE A 208 2.98 11.43 26.43
C ILE A 208 3.37 10.16 25.68
N TYR A 209 2.39 9.39 25.26
CA TYR A 209 2.54 8.28 24.33
C TYR A 209 1.79 8.55 23.05
N LEU A 210 2.46 8.39 21.91
CA LEU A 210 1.91 8.51 20.57
C LEU A 210 1.91 7.15 19.88
N SER A 211 0.77 6.78 19.33
CA SER A 211 0.65 5.63 18.43
C SER A 211 0.10 6.09 17.09
N ASP A 212 0.87 5.87 16.02
CA ASP A 212 0.46 6.08 14.64
C ASP A 212 0.58 4.74 13.91
N SER A 213 -0.55 4.24 13.40
CA SER A 213 -0.66 2.86 12.96
C SER A 213 -1.87 2.64 12.07
N GLY A 214 -1.84 1.59 11.27
CA GLY A 214 -2.98 1.25 10.43
C GLY A 214 -3.02 -0.23 10.05
N GLY A 215 -4.11 -0.64 9.44
CA GLY A 215 -4.33 -1.99 8.95
C GLY A 215 -4.75 -2.04 7.48
N GLN A 216 -4.24 -3.04 6.77
CA GLN A 216 -4.78 -3.49 5.51
C GLN A 216 -5.87 -4.51 5.80
N TYR A 217 -7.09 -4.22 5.37
CA TYR A 217 -8.23 -5.13 5.42
C TYR A 217 -8.63 -5.49 3.99
N TYR A 218 -9.26 -6.64 3.79
CA TYR A 218 -9.70 -7.04 2.44
C TYR A 218 -10.70 -6.08 1.79
N ASP A 219 -11.33 -5.21 2.58
CA ASP A 219 -12.32 -4.22 2.13
C ASP A 219 -11.89 -2.77 2.33
N GLY A 220 -10.72 -2.49 2.92
CA GLY A 220 -10.23 -1.12 3.09
C GLY A 220 -8.88 -1.02 3.80
N THR A 221 -8.32 0.16 3.78
CA THR A 221 -7.06 0.50 4.46
C THR A 221 -7.34 1.55 5.51
N THR A 222 -6.72 1.42 6.71
CA THR A 222 -6.83 2.39 7.79
C THR A 222 -5.48 3.02 8.10
N ASP A 223 -5.56 4.23 8.65
CA ASP A 223 -4.46 5.04 9.15
C ASP A 223 -5.00 5.86 10.33
N ILE A 224 -4.52 5.60 11.54
CA ILE A 224 -5.06 6.18 12.78
C ILE A 224 -3.93 6.58 13.71
N THR A 225 -3.84 7.88 14.01
CA THR A 225 -2.94 8.40 15.04
C THR A 225 -3.70 8.74 16.33
N ARG A 226 -3.14 8.38 17.47
CA ARG A 226 -3.63 8.79 18.79
C ARG A 226 -2.47 9.17 19.70
N THR A 227 -2.65 10.30 20.38
CA THR A 227 -1.74 10.75 21.44
C THR A 227 -2.48 10.76 22.77
N ILE A 228 -1.91 10.10 23.76
CA ILE A 228 -2.48 10.01 25.10
C ILE A 228 -1.42 10.29 26.16
N ILE A 229 -1.88 10.62 27.36
CA ILE A 229 -1.03 10.64 28.55
C ILE A 229 -1.13 9.30 29.28
N LEU A 230 0.01 8.78 29.72
CA LEU A 230 0.11 7.65 30.66
C LEU A 230 0.30 8.25 32.06
N GLY A 231 -0.72 8.13 32.93
CA GLY A 231 -0.73 8.77 34.24
C GLY A 231 -1.29 10.21 34.21
N GLU A 232 -0.72 11.09 35.02
CA GLU A 232 -1.19 12.48 35.15
C GLU A 232 -0.38 13.45 34.29
N PRO A 233 -1.02 14.35 33.54
CA PRO A 233 -0.33 15.34 32.72
C PRO A 233 0.31 16.42 33.60
N SER A 234 1.43 16.98 33.14
CA SER A 234 1.97 18.24 33.63
C SER A 234 1.16 19.43 33.07
N LYS A 235 1.43 20.65 33.56
CA LYS A 235 0.80 21.88 33.01
C LYS A 235 1.21 22.15 31.56
N GLU A 236 2.37 21.65 31.13
CA GLU A 236 2.90 21.84 29.78
C GLU A 236 2.35 20.80 28.81
N GLN A 237 2.01 19.62 29.27
CA GLN A 237 1.38 18.53 28.50
C GLN A 237 -0.12 18.75 28.32
#